data_f633aaa43efdd3b3b3b73efa3a30931f
#
_entry.id   f633aaa43efdd3b3b3b73efa3a30931f
#
_cell.length_a   1.000
_cell.length_b   1.000
_cell.length_c   1.000
_cell.angle_alpha   90.00
_cell.angle_beta   90.00
_cell.angle_gamma   90.00
#
_symmetry.space_group_name_H-M   'P 1'
#
loop_
_entity.id
_entity.type
_entity.pdbx_description
1 polymer ?
#
loop_
_entity_poly.entity_id
_entity_poly.type
_entity_poly.pdbx_seq_one_letter_code
_entity_poly.pdbx_strand_id
1 'polypeptide(L)'
;MSKPLAERMRPTTLDDYVGQEHVVGKDAVLRRMVEAGRISSFILWGPPGVGKTTLARIIAGMLKVPFFTLSAVTSGVKDVREVIERAKQGHFFNAQSPILFIDEIHRFSKSQQDSLLGAVERGVVTLIGATTENPSFEVIRPLLSRCQLYVLKSLDKDDLMRILSRAIAEDDELRRRKIDLKETGAMMRYSGGDARKLLNILDLVVSSTTSHEVLVTDETVERLLQSNPLAYDKDGEMHYDIISAFIKSIRGSDPDAALYWMARMIEGGEDPQFIARRLVISAAEDIGLANPNALLLANTAFDAVMKIGWPEGRIPLAEATVYLATSPKSNSAYLAIDAAIEEVRHSGNQPVPLPIRNAPTKLMAELGYHDGYKYPHDYPNNFTEQQYLPDALMDVRFWHAQHAPAEDKLYRRMTDCWGDRFKD
;
A
#
# COMPACT_ATOMS: atom_id res chain seq x y z
N MET A 1 2.16 -24.29 -25.39
CA MET A 1 1.18 -23.25 -24.98
C MET A 1 1.63 -21.93 -25.55
N SER A 2 0.77 -21.17 -26.22
CA SER A 2 1.09 -19.81 -26.69
C SER A 2 1.29 -18.89 -25.46
N LYS A 3 2.11 -17.84 -25.63
CA LYS A 3 2.27 -16.84 -24.57
C LYS A 3 0.93 -16.10 -24.37
N PRO A 4 0.59 -15.68 -23.13
CA PRO A 4 -0.61 -14.87 -22.88
C PRO A 4 -0.64 -13.61 -23.76
N LEU A 5 -1.82 -13.18 -24.18
CA LEU A 5 -2.00 -11.99 -25.04
C LEU A 5 -1.32 -10.75 -24.49
N ALA A 6 -1.43 -10.51 -23.17
CA ALA A 6 -0.78 -9.39 -22.52
C ALA A 6 0.75 -9.38 -22.64
N GLU A 7 1.39 -10.54 -22.77
CA GLU A 7 2.83 -10.66 -23.00
C GLU A 7 3.18 -10.51 -24.49
N ARG A 8 2.32 -11.03 -25.39
CA ARG A 8 2.50 -10.85 -26.84
C ARG A 8 2.38 -9.39 -27.27
N MET A 9 1.44 -8.66 -26.64
CA MET A 9 1.15 -7.26 -26.92
C MET A 9 1.98 -6.25 -26.14
N ARG A 10 2.97 -6.72 -25.38
CA ARG A 10 3.84 -5.85 -24.57
C ARG A 10 4.57 -4.85 -25.48
N PRO A 11 4.41 -3.53 -25.30
CA PRO A 11 5.12 -2.54 -26.10
C PRO A 11 6.64 -2.63 -25.91
N THR A 12 7.37 -2.36 -26.98
CA THR A 12 8.83 -2.37 -27.02
C THR A 12 9.45 -0.98 -27.22
N THR A 13 8.63 0.02 -27.54
CA THR A 13 9.04 1.42 -27.71
C THR A 13 8.21 2.34 -26.83
N LEU A 14 8.70 3.56 -26.56
CA LEU A 14 7.92 4.57 -25.84
C LEU A 14 6.71 5.08 -26.65
N ASP A 15 6.79 5.01 -27.97
CA ASP A 15 5.69 5.47 -28.83
C ASP A 15 4.51 4.47 -28.83
N ASP A 16 4.77 3.18 -28.60
CA ASP A 16 3.75 2.14 -28.42
C ASP A 16 3.22 2.07 -26.98
N TYR A 17 3.85 2.79 -26.06
CA TYR A 17 3.48 2.79 -24.66
C TYR A 17 2.31 3.73 -24.42
N VAL A 18 1.13 3.18 -24.24
CA VAL A 18 -0.13 3.92 -24.12
C VAL A 18 -0.31 4.51 -22.73
N GLY A 19 -0.78 5.74 -22.67
CA GLY A 19 -1.01 6.49 -21.44
C GLY A 19 0.26 7.07 -20.83
N GLN A 20 0.16 7.68 -19.65
CA GLN A 20 1.27 8.24 -18.85
C GLN A 20 2.01 9.39 -19.58
N GLU A 21 1.33 10.19 -20.38
CA GLU A 21 1.95 11.29 -21.14
C GLU A 21 2.71 12.27 -20.26
N HIS A 22 2.27 12.44 -19.00
CA HIS A 22 2.97 13.28 -18.00
C HIS A 22 4.34 12.74 -17.59
N VAL A 23 4.62 11.44 -17.78
CA VAL A 23 5.89 10.79 -17.46
C VAL A 23 6.72 10.53 -18.70
N VAL A 24 6.10 10.05 -19.80
CA VAL A 24 6.81 9.59 -21.00
C VAL A 24 6.38 10.29 -22.30
N GLY A 25 5.51 11.30 -22.24
CA GLY A 25 5.16 12.11 -23.39
C GLY A 25 6.39 12.83 -23.98
N LYS A 26 6.25 13.38 -25.20
CA LYS A 26 7.39 13.97 -25.96
C LYS A 26 8.19 15.02 -25.19
N ASP A 27 7.52 15.79 -24.34
CA ASP A 27 8.14 16.84 -23.53
C ASP A 27 8.46 16.41 -22.08
N ALA A 28 8.17 15.16 -21.71
CA ALA A 28 8.37 14.66 -20.37
C ALA A 28 9.86 14.52 -20.01
N VAL A 29 10.19 14.83 -18.75
CA VAL A 29 11.57 14.81 -18.26
C VAL A 29 12.20 13.42 -18.38
N LEU A 30 11.48 12.36 -18.00
CA LEU A 30 12.00 11.00 -18.07
C LEU A 30 12.31 10.61 -19.52
N ARG A 31 11.41 10.91 -20.48
CA ARG A 31 11.64 10.62 -21.90
C ARG A 31 12.93 11.30 -22.40
N ARG A 32 13.08 12.60 -22.14
CA ARG A 32 14.29 13.35 -22.52
C ARG A 32 15.58 12.78 -21.92
N MET A 33 15.52 12.34 -20.67
CA MET A 33 16.67 11.70 -20.01
C MET A 33 17.05 10.39 -20.68
N VAL A 34 16.05 9.56 -21.02
CA VAL A 34 16.25 8.27 -21.71
C VAL A 34 16.83 8.50 -23.12
N GLU A 35 16.27 9.44 -23.89
CA GLU A 35 16.76 9.79 -25.23
C GLU A 35 18.17 10.39 -25.20
N ALA A 36 18.55 11.11 -24.12
CA ALA A 36 19.90 11.59 -23.90
C ALA A 36 20.88 10.49 -23.39
N GLY A 37 20.40 9.27 -23.20
CA GLY A 37 21.20 8.15 -22.71
C GLY A 37 21.60 8.26 -21.23
N ARG A 38 20.93 9.07 -20.44
CA ARG A 38 21.28 9.35 -19.03
C ARG A 38 20.04 9.25 -18.16
N ILE A 39 19.99 8.23 -17.30
CA ILE A 39 18.95 8.09 -16.30
C ILE A 39 19.58 8.01 -14.89
N SER A 40 18.92 8.59 -13.91
CA SER A 40 19.16 8.35 -12.50
C SER A 40 18.26 7.24 -11.99
N SER A 41 18.54 6.70 -10.81
CA SER A 41 17.65 5.76 -10.14
C SER A 41 16.30 6.40 -9.83
N PHE A 42 15.21 5.63 -9.97
CA PHE A 42 13.87 6.12 -9.71
C PHE A 42 12.92 5.00 -9.25
N ILE A 43 11.80 5.42 -8.69
CA ILE A 43 10.70 4.55 -8.27
C ILE A 43 9.46 4.89 -9.09
N LEU A 44 8.83 3.85 -9.65
CA LEU A 44 7.54 3.91 -10.31
C LEU A 44 6.45 3.52 -9.31
N TRP A 45 5.63 4.47 -8.92
CA TRP A 45 4.48 4.25 -8.05
C TRP A 45 3.17 4.37 -8.82
N GLY A 46 2.30 3.41 -8.69
CA GLY A 46 0.99 3.45 -9.31
C GLY A 46 0.27 2.10 -9.28
N PRO A 47 -1.00 2.05 -9.68
CA PRO A 47 -1.82 0.86 -9.62
C PRO A 47 -1.25 -0.31 -10.45
N PRO A 48 -1.73 -1.54 -10.25
CA PRO A 48 -1.32 -2.68 -11.07
C PRO A 48 -1.72 -2.49 -12.53
N GLY A 49 -1.03 -3.17 -13.44
CA GLY A 49 -1.35 -3.20 -14.87
C GLY A 49 -1.14 -1.94 -15.69
N VAL A 50 -0.68 -0.83 -15.09
CA VAL A 50 -0.42 0.45 -15.80
C VAL A 50 0.92 0.48 -16.55
N GLY A 51 1.67 -0.63 -16.55
CA GLY A 51 2.87 -0.77 -17.39
C GLY A 51 4.21 -0.50 -16.69
N LYS A 52 4.32 -0.47 -15.35
CA LYS A 52 5.58 -0.23 -14.62
C LYS A 52 6.75 -1.08 -15.13
N THR A 53 6.58 -2.39 -15.14
CA THR A 53 7.59 -3.36 -15.62
C THR A 53 7.90 -3.19 -17.11
N THR A 54 6.87 -2.85 -17.90
CA THR A 54 7.00 -2.60 -19.34
C THR A 54 7.85 -1.37 -19.60
N LEU A 55 7.58 -0.27 -18.91
CA LEU A 55 8.36 0.97 -19.02
C LEU A 55 9.83 0.73 -18.68
N ALA A 56 10.12 0.02 -17.59
CA ALA A 56 11.49 -0.31 -17.21
C ALA A 56 12.23 -1.11 -18.32
N ARG A 57 11.56 -2.07 -18.96
CA ARG A 57 12.13 -2.86 -20.07
C ARG A 57 12.35 -2.02 -21.32
N ILE A 58 11.42 -1.14 -21.69
CA ILE A 58 11.57 -0.23 -22.83
C ILE A 58 12.80 0.64 -22.60
N ILE A 59 12.94 1.23 -21.42
CA ILE A 59 14.09 2.09 -21.08
C ILE A 59 15.41 1.31 -21.21
N ALA A 60 15.48 0.10 -20.66
CA ALA A 60 16.68 -0.73 -20.78
C ALA A 60 17.03 -1.06 -22.24
N GLY A 61 16.02 -1.36 -23.05
CA GLY A 61 16.18 -1.60 -24.49
C GLY A 61 16.70 -0.39 -25.26
N MET A 62 16.15 0.80 -24.97
CA MET A 62 16.59 2.06 -25.59
C MET A 62 18.04 2.41 -25.22
N LEU A 63 18.41 2.22 -23.97
CA LEU A 63 19.77 2.47 -23.47
C LEU A 63 20.77 1.39 -23.85
N LYS A 64 20.28 0.24 -24.33
CA LYS A 64 21.09 -0.94 -24.67
C LYS A 64 21.98 -1.42 -23.51
N VAL A 65 21.47 -1.35 -22.29
CA VAL A 65 22.16 -1.77 -21.07
C VAL A 65 21.61 -3.10 -20.57
N PRO A 66 22.39 -3.90 -19.82
CA PRO A 66 21.91 -5.12 -19.19
C PRO A 66 20.73 -4.82 -18.23
N PHE A 67 19.73 -5.70 -18.23
CA PHE A 67 18.53 -5.58 -17.44
C PHE A 67 18.41 -6.76 -16.46
N PHE A 68 18.62 -6.50 -15.19
CA PHE A 68 18.46 -7.47 -14.12
C PHE A 68 17.11 -7.28 -13.45
N THR A 69 16.41 -8.37 -13.19
CA THR A 69 15.10 -8.32 -12.53
C THR A 69 15.15 -9.12 -11.23
N LEU A 70 14.67 -8.51 -10.15
CA LEU A 70 14.38 -9.17 -8.88
C LEU A 70 12.90 -9.00 -8.55
N SER A 71 12.28 -10.08 -8.08
CA SER A 71 10.94 -10.03 -7.51
C SER A 71 11.06 -9.99 -5.99
N ALA A 72 10.51 -8.97 -5.37
CA ALA A 72 10.56 -8.86 -3.91
C ALA A 72 9.80 -9.99 -3.18
N VAL A 73 8.93 -10.71 -3.88
CA VAL A 73 8.19 -11.85 -3.33
C VAL A 73 9.07 -13.09 -3.18
N THR A 74 10.04 -13.30 -4.10
CA THR A 74 10.83 -14.53 -4.17
C THR A 74 12.31 -14.35 -3.91
N SER A 75 12.84 -13.12 -3.95
CA SER A 75 14.26 -12.84 -3.85
C SER A 75 14.70 -12.48 -2.43
N GLY A 76 15.78 -13.09 -1.95
CA GLY A 76 16.41 -12.81 -0.66
C GLY A 76 17.58 -11.82 -0.75
N VAL A 77 18.19 -11.47 0.39
CA VAL A 77 19.39 -10.61 0.47
C VAL A 77 20.55 -11.19 -0.36
N LYS A 78 20.65 -12.52 -0.42
CA LYS A 78 21.68 -13.21 -1.20
C LYS A 78 21.55 -12.94 -2.69
N ASP A 79 20.32 -12.99 -3.21
CA ASP A 79 20.05 -12.75 -4.63
C ASP A 79 20.35 -11.29 -5.01
N VAL A 80 20.02 -10.34 -4.14
CA VAL A 80 20.38 -8.92 -4.32
C VAL A 80 21.88 -8.75 -4.45
N ARG A 81 22.66 -9.37 -3.53
CA ARG A 81 24.14 -9.30 -3.57
C ARG A 81 24.72 -9.94 -4.81
N GLU A 82 24.19 -11.08 -5.22
CA GLU A 82 24.66 -11.79 -6.43
C GLU A 82 24.45 -10.94 -7.69
N VAL A 83 23.29 -10.30 -7.83
CA VAL A 83 23.04 -9.39 -8.96
C VAL A 83 23.96 -8.18 -8.93
N ILE A 84 24.21 -7.60 -7.76
CA ILE A 84 25.15 -6.48 -7.63
C ILE A 84 26.59 -6.90 -8.02
N GLU A 85 27.04 -8.09 -7.61
CA GLU A 85 28.36 -8.58 -8.01
C GLU A 85 28.47 -8.86 -9.52
N ARG A 86 27.43 -9.43 -10.13
CA ARG A 86 27.35 -9.58 -11.59
C ARG A 86 27.39 -8.23 -12.32
N ALA A 87 26.69 -7.23 -11.78
CA ALA A 87 26.69 -5.87 -12.30
C ALA A 87 28.08 -5.24 -12.25
N LYS A 88 28.84 -5.43 -11.15
CA LYS A 88 30.21 -4.95 -11.01
C LYS A 88 31.15 -5.58 -12.05
N GLN A 89 31.04 -6.89 -12.27
CA GLN A 89 31.87 -7.60 -13.26
C GLN A 89 31.58 -7.12 -14.69
N GLY A 90 30.30 -6.86 -15.02
CA GLY A 90 29.90 -6.34 -16.33
C GLY A 90 30.30 -4.88 -16.57
N HIS A 91 30.48 -4.08 -15.52
CA HIS A 91 30.82 -2.66 -15.63
C HIS A 91 32.22 -2.39 -16.20
N PHE A 92 33.12 -3.36 -16.12
CA PHE A 92 34.47 -3.23 -16.73
C PHE A 92 34.46 -3.19 -18.27
N PHE A 93 33.34 -3.65 -18.90
CA PHE A 93 33.21 -3.72 -20.35
C PHE A 93 32.18 -2.75 -20.93
N ASN A 94 31.33 -2.12 -20.11
CA ASN A 94 30.25 -1.21 -20.53
C ASN A 94 30.39 0.15 -19.83
N ALA A 95 30.34 1.21 -20.60
CA ALA A 95 30.43 2.60 -20.11
C ALA A 95 29.20 3.06 -19.29
N GLN A 96 28.10 2.30 -19.34
CA GLN A 96 26.85 2.63 -18.65
C GLN A 96 26.45 1.57 -17.63
N SER A 97 25.91 2.03 -16.49
CA SER A 97 25.45 1.14 -15.42
C SER A 97 24.26 0.30 -15.86
N PRO A 98 24.25 -1.02 -15.57
CA PRO A 98 23.10 -1.87 -15.83
C PRO A 98 21.90 -1.42 -15.01
N ILE A 99 20.70 -1.70 -15.52
CA ILE A 99 19.45 -1.45 -14.80
C ILE A 99 19.14 -2.65 -13.89
N LEU A 100 18.91 -2.36 -12.62
CA LEU A 100 18.33 -3.30 -11.66
C LEU A 100 16.87 -2.93 -11.44
N PHE A 101 15.98 -3.74 -11.98
CA PHE A 101 14.54 -3.59 -11.77
C PHE A 101 14.08 -4.47 -10.59
N ILE A 102 13.39 -3.84 -9.64
CA ILE A 102 12.80 -4.54 -8.49
C ILE A 102 11.30 -4.33 -8.54
N ASP A 103 10.58 -5.44 -8.82
CA ASP A 103 9.12 -5.44 -8.79
C ASP A 103 8.62 -5.59 -7.37
N GLU A 104 7.59 -4.82 -7.02
CA GLU A 104 6.98 -4.74 -5.68
C GLU A 104 8.02 -4.46 -4.57
N ILE A 105 8.86 -3.43 -4.76
CA ILE A 105 9.96 -3.09 -3.86
C ILE A 105 9.53 -2.90 -2.40
N HIS A 106 8.27 -2.55 -2.16
CA HIS A 106 7.67 -2.42 -0.82
C HIS A 106 7.68 -3.74 -0.02
N ARG A 107 7.75 -4.89 -0.69
CA ARG A 107 7.84 -6.20 -0.04
C ARG A 107 9.25 -6.58 0.40
N PHE A 108 10.24 -5.82 0.01
CA PHE A 108 11.60 -5.99 0.54
C PHE A 108 11.67 -5.53 1.98
N SER A 109 12.25 -6.35 2.85
CA SER A 109 12.59 -5.95 4.22
C SER A 109 13.55 -4.76 4.22
N LYS A 110 13.60 -4.01 5.32
CA LYS A 110 14.55 -2.88 5.47
C LYS A 110 15.99 -3.29 5.19
N SER A 111 16.41 -4.49 5.66
CA SER A 111 17.76 -5.03 5.42
C SER A 111 18.04 -5.32 3.93
N GLN A 112 17.03 -5.76 3.17
CA GLN A 112 17.17 -5.96 1.73
C GLN A 112 17.31 -4.63 1.00
N GLN A 113 16.50 -3.65 1.37
CA GLN A 113 16.59 -2.28 0.82
C GLN A 113 17.92 -1.61 1.17
N ASP A 114 18.41 -1.76 2.41
CA ASP A 114 19.74 -1.25 2.83
C ASP A 114 20.88 -1.82 1.98
N SER A 115 20.78 -3.10 1.59
CA SER A 115 21.80 -3.75 0.77
C SER A 115 21.96 -3.14 -0.64
N LEU A 116 20.96 -2.40 -1.11
CA LEU A 116 20.99 -1.68 -2.39
C LEU A 116 21.72 -0.36 -2.33
N LEU A 117 21.76 0.31 -1.15
CA LEU A 117 22.25 1.68 -1.01
C LEU A 117 23.64 1.88 -1.60
N GLY A 118 24.57 1.04 -1.21
CA GLY A 118 25.94 1.18 -1.68
C GLY A 118 26.13 0.94 -3.19
N ALA A 119 25.28 0.15 -3.83
CA ALA A 119 25.33 -0.06 -5.27
C ALA A 119 24.70 1.11 -6.05
N VAL A 120 23.63 1.68 -5.52
CA VAL A 120 22.95 2.86 -6.09
C VAL A 120 23.83 4.10 -5.94
N GLU A 121 24.41 4.35 -4.75
CA GLU A 121 25.28 5.50 -4.48
C GLU A 121 26.52 5.54 -5.39
N ARG A 122 27.15 4.40 -5.58
CA ARG A 122 28.36 4.30 -6.42
C ARG A 122 28.07 4.16 -7.91
N GLY A 123 26.80 4.17 -8.30
CA GLY A 123 26.39 3.99 -9.69
C GLY A 123 26.74 2.61 -10.28
N VAL A 124 26.91 1.59 -9.42
CA VAL A 124 27.13 0.20 -9.89
C VAL A 124 25.94 -0.33 -10.65
N VAL A 125 24.74 0.08 -10.23
CA VAL A 125 23.47 -0.17 -10.90
C VAL A 125 22.64 1.10 -10.93
N THR A 126 21.81 1.25 -11.95
CA THR A 126 20.69 2.21 -11.95
C THR A 126 19.45 1.45 -11.47
N LEU A 127 18.93 1.84 -10.30
CA LEU A 127 17.76 1.19 -9.71
C LEU A 127 16.47 1.73 -10.34
N ILE A 128 15.60 0.83 -10.78
CA ILE A 128 14.20 1.12 -11.08
C ILE A 128 13.35 0.27 -10.13
N GLY A 129 12.80 0.88 -9.09
CA GLY A 129 11.84 0.24 -8.20
C GLY A 129 10.41 0.40 -8.73
N ALA A 130 9.59 -0.65 -8.64
CA ALA A 130 8.16 -0.56 -8.92
C ALA A 130 7.37 -0.91 -7.66
N THR A 131 6.28 -0.18 -7.39
CA THR A 131 5.41 -0.43 -6.25
C THR A 131 3.97 0.01 -6.53
N THR A 132 3.03 -0.70 -5.94
CA THR A 132 1.61 -0.30 -5.85
C THR A 132 1.30 0.47 -4.57
N GLU A 133 2.14 0.30 -3.52
CA GLU A 133 1.97 0.94 -2.22
C GLU A 133 2.69 2.30 -2.17
N ASN A 134 2.25 3.17 -1.25
CA ASN A 134 2.87 4.49 -1.09
C ASN A 134 4.34 4.38 -0.64
N PRO A 135 5.29 4.76 -1.50
CA PRO A 135 6.71 4.57 -1.21
C PRO A 135 7.21 5.38 -0.01
N SER A 136 6.50 6.42 0.41
CA SER A 136 6.87 7.22 1.58
C SER A 136 6.80 6.44 2.90
N PHE A 137 6.01 5.37 2.94
CA PHE A 137 5.86 4.50 4.11
C PHE A 137 6.65 3.21 3.99
N GLU A 138 6.78 2.68 2.77
CA GLU A 138 7.28 1.34 2.53
C GLU A 138 8.75 1.30 2.09
N VAL A 139 9.25 2.38 1.51
CA VAL A 139 10.64 2.46 1.08
C VAL A 139 11.46 3.26 2.09
N ILE A 140 12.63 2.75 2.46
CA ILE A 140 13.50 3.42 3.44
C ILE A 140 13.94 4.81 2.95
N ARG A 141 13.95 5.78 3.84
CA ARG A 141 14.31 7.18 3.54
C ARG A 141 15.66 7.33 2.82
N PRO A 142 16.74 6.61 3.21
CA PRO A 142 18.02 6.69 2.50
C PRO A 142 17.93 6.28 1.02
N LEU A 143 17.06 5.33 0.67
CA LEU A 143 16.87 4.92 -0.73
C LEU A 143 16.01 5.94 -1.49
N LEU A 144 14.92 6.43 -0.87
CA LEU A 144 14.06 7.47 -1.44
C LEU A 144 14.84 8.76 -1.76
N SER A 145 15.77 9.17 -0.90
CA SER A 145 16.57 10.39 -1.13
C SER A 145 17.52 10.30 -2.33
N ARG A 146 17.73 9.08 -2.86
CA ARG A 146 18.61 8.81 -4.01
C ARG A 146 17.84 8.45 -5.28
N CYS A 147 16.53 8.35 -5.19
CA CYS A 147 15.66 7.99 -6.30
C CYS A 147 14.70 9.13 -6.61
N GLN A 148 14.44 9.36 -7.89
CA GLN A 148 13.30 10.17 -8.32
C GLN A 148 12.02 9.37 -8.18
N LEU A 149 10.90 10.03 -7.92
CA LEU A 149 9.59 9.36 -7.83
C LEU A 149 8.74 9.75 -9.03
N TYR A 150 8.27 8.76 -9.79
CA TYR A 150 7.31 8.94 -10.87
C TYR A 150 6.00 8.24 -10.50
N VAL A 151 4.92 9.01 -10.52
CA VAL A 151 3.58 8.52 -10.23
C VAL A 151 2.90 8.15 -11.54
N LEU A 152 2.53 6.88 -11.69
CA LEU A 152 1.75 6.39 -12.81
C LEU A 152 0.26 6.36 -12.43
N LYS A 153 -0.59 6.79 -13.34
CA LYS A 153 -2.05 6.85 -13.16
C LYS A 153 -2.71 5.60 -13.75
N SER A 154 -3.92 5.27 -13.26
CA SER A 154 -4.78 4.31 -13.94
C SER A 154 -4.99 4.72 -15.40
N LEU A 155 -5.05 3.73 -16.28
CA LEU A 155 -5.36 3.98 -17.69
C LEU A 155 -6.83 4.37 -17.81
N ASP A 156 -7.10 5.40 -18.58
CA ASP A 156 -8.46 5.84 -18.87
C ASP A 156 -9.12 4.97 -19.96
N LYS A 157 -10.38 5.26 -20.24
CA LYS A 157 -11.16 4.51 -21.22
C LYS A 157 -10.56 4.60 -22.63
N ASP A 158 -10.04 5.74 -23.00
CA ASP A 158 -9.47 5.97 -24.34
C ASP A 158 -8.14 5.23 -24.49
N ASP A 159 -7.33 5.20 -23.42
CA ASP A 159 -6.10 4.41 -23.34
C ASP A 159 -6.38 2.92 -23.51
N LEU A 160 -7.36 2.41 -22.74
CA LEU A 160 -7.77 1.01 -22.80
C LEU A 160 -8.32 0.64 -24.18
N MET A 161 -9.09 1.51 -24.82
CA MET A 161 -9.59 1.31 -26.17
C MET A 161 -8.46 1.29 -27.21
N ARG A 162 -7.45 2.14 -27.07
CA ARG A 162 -6.24 2.10 -27.91
C ARG A 162 -5.51 0.77 -27.79
N ILE A 163 -5.37 0.25 -26.57
CA ILE A 163 -4.73 -1.04 -26.30
C ILE A 163 -5.53 -2.19 -26.93
N LEU A 164 -6.86 -2.22 -26.80
CA LEU A 164 -7.73 -3.23 -27.43
C LEU A 164 -7.63 -3.19 -28.94
N SER A 165 -7.76 -2.00 -29.53
CA SER A 165 -7.71 -1.83 -30.99
C SER A 165 -6.36 -2.29 -31.56
N ARG A 166 -5.26 -1.95 -30.88
CA ARG A 166 -3.93 -2.40 -31.24
C ARG A 166 -3.79 -3.93 -31.13
N ALA A 167 -4.31 -4.52 -30.06
CA ALA A 167 -4.24 -5.97 -29.89
C ALA A 167 -4.97 -6.73 -31.00
N ILE A 168 -6.17 -6.27 -31.38
CA ILE A 168 -6.95 -6.89 -32.45
C ILE A 168 -6.26 -6.73 -33.81
N ALA A 169 -5.62 -5.59 -34.07
CA ALA A 169 -4.98 -5.29 -35.34
C ALA A 169 -3.61 -5.96 -35.52
N GLU A 170 -2.82 -6.12 -34.44
CA GLU A 170 -1.42 -6.51 -34.52
C GLU A 170 -1.15 -7.95 -34.05
N ASP A 171 -1.96 -8.52 -33.15
CA ASP A 171 -1.70 -9.87 -32.63
C ASP A 171 -1.97 -10.94 -33.68
N ASP A 172 -1.02 -11.84 -33.89
CA ASP A 172 -1.06 -12.86 -34.92
C ASP A 172 -2.21 -13.87 -34.79
N GLU A 173 -2.73 -14.10 -33.58
CA GLU A 173 -3.85 -15.00 -33.32
C GLU A 173 -5.18 -14.26 -33.50
N LEU A 174 -5.29 -13.01 -32.97
CA LEU A 174 -6.53 -12.24 -32.99
C LEU A 174 -6.88 -11.78 -34.41
N ARG A 175 -5.92 -11.30 -35.20
CA ARG A 175 -6.16 -10.82 -36.56
C ARG A 175 -6.66 -11.90 -37.54
N ARG A 176 -6.55 -13.17 -37.16
CA ARG A 176 -7.11 -14.30 -37.96
C ARG A 176 -8.60 -14.47 -37.74
N ARG A 177 -9.21 -13.73 -36.81
CA ARG A 177 -10.62 -13.76 -36.50
C ARG A 177 -11.24 -12.41 -36.78
N LYS A 178 -12.53 -12.41 -37.09
CA LYS A 178 -13.31 -11.18 -37.21
C LYS A 178 -13.88 -10.84 -35.85
N ILE A 179 -13.23 -9.92 -35.12
CA ILE A 179 -13.62 -9.51 -33.77
C ILE A 179 -14.38 -8.19 -33.87
N ASP A 180 -15.63 -8.21 -33.42
CA ASP A 180 -16.49 -7.01 -33.32
C ASP A 180 -16.70 -6.64 -31.86
N LEU A 181 -16.17 -5.49 -31.44
CA LEU A 181 -16.35 -4.91 -30.10
C LEU A 181 -17.65 -4.11 -30.05
N LYS A 182 -18.79 -4.78 -30.05
CA LYS A 182 -20.11 -4.13 -30.03
C LYS A 182 -20.35 -3.36 -28.73
N GLU A 183 -19.95 -3.95 -27.61
CA GLU A 183 -20.07 -3.36 -26.27
C GLU A 183 -18.77 -3.64 -25.51
N THR A 184 -18.26 -2.64 -24.81
CA THR A 184 -17.00 -2.71 -24.07
C THR A 184 -17.13 -2.28 -22.61
N GLY A 185 -18.34 -1.95 -22.15
CA GLY A 185 -18.61 -1.46 -20.81
C GLY A 185 -18.19 -2.43 -19.71
N ALA A 186 -18.54 -3.71 -19.88
CA ALA A 186 -18.14 -4.76 -18.93
C ALA A 186 -16.61 -4.95 -18.92
N MET A 187 -15.96 -5.00 -20.10
CA MET A 187 -14.50 -5.14 -20.16
C MET A 187 -13.78 -3.99 -19.44
N MET A 188 -14.25 -2.74 -19.65
CA MET A 188 -13.69 -1.55 -18.98
C MET A 188 -13.90 -1.61 -17.47
N ARG A 189 -15.11 -1.96 -17.03
CA ARG A 189 -15.47 -2.09 -15.61
C ARG A 189 -14.65 -3.17 -14.91
N TYR A 190 -14.53 -4.35 -15.52
CA TYR A 190 -13.79 -5.46 -14.92
C TYR A 190 -12.27 -5.34 -15.03
N SER A 191 -11.75 -4.57 -15.99
CA SER A 191 -10.30 -4.28 -16.05
C SER A 191 -9.85 -3.24 -15.03
N GLY A 192 -10.74 -2.32 -14.60
CA GLY A 192 -10.43 -1.30 -13.60
C GLY A 192 -9.18 -0.46 -13.93
N GLY A 193 -8.93 -0.16 -15.22
CA GLY A 193 -7.73 0.57 -15.64
C GLY A 193 -6.45 -0.28 -15.79
N ASP A 194 -6.55 -1.61 -15.62
CA ASP A 194 -5.44 -2.55 -15.79
C ASP A 194 -5.41 -3.14 -17.20
N ALA A 195 -4.39 -2.78 -17.99
CA ALA A 195 -4.21 -3.26 -19.37
C ALA A 195 -4.02 -4.78 -19.46
N ARG A 196 -3.38 -5.41 -18.47
CA ARG A 196 -3.15 -6.87 -18.45
C ARG A 196 -4.48 -7.60 -18.27
N LYS A 197 -5.33 -7.14 -17.35
CA LYS A 197 -6.67 -7.70 -17.14
C LYS A 197 -7.53 -7.52 -18.37
N LEU A 198 -7.52 -6.33 -18.96
CA LEU A 198 -8.26 -6.04 -20.19
C LEU A 198 -7.92 -7.03 -21.30
N LEU A 199 -6.64 -7.24 -21.57
CA LEU A 199 -6.16 -8.17 -22.59
C LEU A 199 -6.47 -9.63 -22.23
N ASN A 200 -6.40 -10.01 -20.95
CA ASN A 200 -6.79 -11.35 -20.50
C ASN A 200 -8.29 -11.60 -20.70
N ILE A 201 -9.15 -10.58 -20.45
CA ILE A 201 -10.59 -10.68 -20.72
C ILE A 201 -10.83 -10.87 -22.22
N LEU A 202 -10.16 -10.11 -23.08
CA LEU A 202 -10.26 -10.28 -24.53
C LEU A 202 -9.83 -11.68 -24.96
N ASP A 203 -8.69 -12.16 -24.46
CA ASP A 203 -8.15 -13.50 -24.75
C ASP A 203 -9.14 -14.61 -24.32
N LEU A 204 -9.77 -14.45 -23.15
CA LEU A 204 -10.80 -15.35 -22.65
C LEU A 204 -12.03 -15.39 -23.57
N VAL A 205 -12.55 -14.24 -23.97
CA VAL A 205 -13.72 -14.14 -24.85
C VAL A 205 -13.43 -14.78 -26.20
N VAL A 206 -12.27 -14.49 -26.79
CA VAL A 206 -11.86 -15.02 -28.09
C VAL A 206 -11.61 -16.53 -28.02
N SER A 207 -10.94 -17.03 -26.97
CA SER A 207 -10.63 -18.45 -26.81
C SER A 207 -11.87 -19.30 -26.49
N SER A 208 -12.86 -18.70 -25.83
CA SER A 208 -14.15 -19.37 -25.52
C SER A 208 -15.10 -19.46 -26.71
N THR A 209 -14.80 -18.74 -27.79
CA THR A 209 -15.65 -18.71 -29.01
C THR A 209 -15.06 -19.62 -30.07
N THR A 210 -15.83 -20.60 -30.55
CA THR A 210 -15.38 -21.53 -31.64
C THR A 210 -15.56 -20.94 -33.02
N SER A 211 -16.47 -19.96 -33.21
CA SER A 211 -16.72 -19.28 -34.48
C SER A 211 -15.57 -18.40 -34.92
N HIS A 212 -15.39 -18.25 -36.24
CA HIS A 212 -14.46 -17.28 -36.82
C HIS A 212 -14.87 -15.83 -36.51
N GLU A 213 -16.15 -15.55 -36.41
CA GLU A 213 -16.67 -14.25 -35.99
C GLU A 213 -16.91 -14.25 -34.48
N VAL A 214 -16.32 -13.28 -33.79
CA VAL A 214 -16.39 -13.09 -32.33
C VAL A 214 -17.10 -11.80 -32.06
N LEU A 215 -18.32 -11.87 -31.53
CA LEU A 215 -19.07 -10.70 -31.07
C LEU A 215 -18.84 -10.50 -29.58
N VAL A 216 -18.23 -9.38 -29.21
CA VAL A 216 -17.99 -8.98 -27.83
C VAL A 216 -19.14 -8.11 -27.35
N THR A 217 -19.90 -8.59 -26.38
CA THR A 217 -20.98 -7.86 -25.70
C THR A 217 -20.78 -7.89 -24.20
N ASP A 218 -21.34 -6.94 -23.47
CA ASP A 218 -21.26 -6.89 -22.01
C ASP A 218 -21.82 -8.16 -21.38
N GLU A 219 -22.94 -8.68 -21.90
CA GLU A 219 -23.52 -9.95 -21.45
C GLU A 219 -22.57 -11.16 -21.62
N THR A 220 -21.87 -11.24 -22.77
CA THR A 220 -20.91 -12.32 -23.02
C THR A 220 -19.74 -12.26 -22.06
N VAL A 221 -19.21 -11.07 -21.82
CA VAL A 221 -18.10 -10.85 -20.89
C VAL A 221 -18.51 -11.21 -19.47
N GLU A 222 -19.64 -10.72 -18.98
CA GLU A 222 -20.14 -11.01 -17.64
C GLU A 222 -20.38 -12.50 -17.42
N ARG A 223 -21.02 -13.18 -18.35
CA ARG A 223 -21.26 -14.63 -18.28
C ARG A 223 -19.96 -15.43 -18.20
N LEU A 224 -18.95 -15.10 -19.00
CA LEU A 224 -17.66 -15.79 -19.01
C LEU A 224 -16.87 -15.52 -17.73
N LEU A 225 -16.93 -14.32 -17.18
CA LEU A 225 -16.26 -13.97 -15.92
C LEU A 225 -16.95 -14.62 -14.71
N GLN A 226 -18.29 -14.70 -14.70
CA GLN A 226 -19.06 -15.40 -13.65
C GLN A 226 -18.81 -16.91 -13.65
N SER A 227 -18.64 -17.51 -14.82
CA SER A 227 -18.32 -18.95 -14.93
C SER A 227 -16.85 -19.27 -14.63
N ASN A 228 -15.99 -18.26 -14.45
CA ASN A 228 -14.56 -18.41 -14.18
C ASN A 228 -14.11 -17.49 -13.04
N PRO A 229 -14.46 -17.81 -11.76
CA PRO A 229 -14.19 -16.95 -10.60
C PRO A 229 -12.71 -16.62 -10.36
N LEU A 230 -11.80 -17.45 -10.91
CA LEU A 230 -10.33 -17.23 -10.83
C LEU A 230 -9.83 -16.05 -11.67
N ALA A 231 -10.66 -15.53 -12.59
CA ALA A 231 -10.37 -14.28 -13.32
C ALA A 231 -10.73 -13.03 -12.50
N TYR A 232 -11.33 -13.21 -11.32
CA TYR A 232 -11.80 -12.14 -10.46
C TYR A 232 -10.65 -11.53 -9.64
N ASP A 233 -10.57 -10.27 -9.69
CA ASP A 233 -9.64 -9.26 -9.29
C ASP A 233 -9.16 -9.29 -7.82
N LYS A 234 -7.89 -9.62 -7.58
CA LYS A 234 -7.24 -9.43 -6.26
C LYS A 234 -6.74 -8.00 -6.01
N ASP A 235 -6.64 -7.14 -7.05
CA ASP A 235 -5.93 -5.86 -6.96
C ASP A 235 -6.66 -4.68 -7.64
N GLY A 236 -7.98 -4.71 -7.89
CA GLY A 236 -8.71 -3.66 -8.59
C GLY A 236 -9.52 -2.72 -7.71
N GLU A 237 -10.13 -1.71 -8.33
CA GLU A 237 -10.95 -0.68 -7.69
C GLU A 237 -12.11 -1.29 -6.88
N MET A 238 -12.69 -2.40 -7.34
CA MET A 238 -13.75 -3.14 -6.64
C MET A 238 -13.25 -3.81 -5.34
N HIS A 239 -11.96 -4.18 -5.26
CA HIS A 239 -11.31 -4.65 -4.04
C HIS A 239 -11.32 -3.56 -2.96
N TYR A 240 -10.91 -2.33 -3.31
CA TYR A 240 -10.93 -1.18 -2.39
C TYR A 240 -12.35 -0.80 -1.96
N ASP A 241 -13.33 -0.92 -2.85
CA ASP A 241 -14.74 -0.65 -2.55
C ASP A 241 -15.30 -1.67 -1.56
N ILE A 242 -15.02 -2.96 -1.74
CA ILE A 242 -15.47 -4.03 -0.84
C ILE A 242 -14.84 -3.87 0.54
N ILE A 243 -13.53 -3.59 0.61
CA ILE A 243 -12.82 -3.32 1.87
C ILE A 243 -13.41 -2.09 2.57
N SER A 244 -13.63 -1.02 1.82
CA SER A 244 -14.25 0.21 2.34
C SER A 244 -15.65 -0.04 2.87
N ALA A 245 -16.45 -0.85 2.17
CA ALA A 245 -17.78 -1.25 2.61
C ALA A 245 -17.72 -2.11 3.87
N PHE A 246 -16.78 -3.07 3.95
CA PHE A 246 -16.53 -3.89 5.13
C PHE A 246 -16.23 -3.04 6.37
N ILE A 247 -15.24 -2.15 6.28
CA ILE A 247 -14.83 -1.27 7.37
C ILE A 247 -15.99 -0.35 7.78
N LYS A 248 -16.69 0.26 6.81
CA LYS A 248 -17.83 1.15 7.08
C LYS A 248 -19.01 0.42 7.72
N SER A 249 -19.22 -0.85 7.39
CA SER A 249 -20.27 -1.67 8.03
C SER A 249 -19.94 -1.95 9.50
N ILE A 250 -18.68 -2.27 9.82
CA ILE A 250 -18.20 -2.41 11.21
C ILE A 250 -18.38 -1.09 11.97
N ARG A 251 -17.93 0.01 11.40
CA ARG A 251 -18.04 1.37 11.95
C ARG A 251 -19.49 1.77 12.16
N GLY A 252 -20.35 1.45 11.20
CA GLY A 252 -21.78 1.71 11.23
C GLY A 252 -22.60 0.74 12.10
N SER A 253 -21.94 -0.25 12.76
CA SER A 253 -22.59 -1.23 13.64
C SER A 253 -23.60 -2.13 12.93
N ASP A 254 -23.33 -2.51 11.69
CA ASP A 254 -24.11 -3.49 10.93
C ASP A 254 -23.31 -4.80 10.77
N PRO A 255 -23.53 -5.80 11.65
CA PRO A 255 -22.81 -7.07 11.60
C PRO A 255 -23.14 -7.91 10.37
N ASP A 256 -24.38 -7.85 9.85
CA ASP A 256 -24.79 -8.62 8.69
C ASP A 256 -24.14 -8.10 7.41
N ALA A 257 -24.13 -6.78 7.22
CA ALA A 257 -23.42 -6.16 6.10
C ALA A 257 -21.91 -6.41 6.20
N ALA A 258 -21.32 -6.32 7.40
CA ALA A 258 -19.90 -6.62 7.59
C ALA A 258 -19.55 -8.07 7.22
N LEU A 259 -20.33 -9.04 7.68
CA LEU A 259 -20.18 -10.46 7.31
C LEU A 259 -20.34 -10.69 5.81
N TYR A 260 -21.32 -10.03 5.18
CA TYR A 260 -21.52 -10.13 3.73
C TYR A 260 -20.31 -9.65 2.94
N TRP A 261 -19.78 -8.47 3.28
CA TRP A 261 -18.60 -7.93 2.59
C TRP A 261 -17.34 -8.76 2.87
N MET A 262 -17.19 -9.29 4.09
CA MET A 262 -16.11 -10.25 4.41
C MET A 262 -16.23 -11.53 3.57
N ALA A 263 -17.43 -12.11 3.46
CA ALA A 263 -17.66 -13.30 2.65
C ALA A 263 -17.31 -13.04 1.17
N ARG A 264 -17.65 -11.86 0.63
CA ARG A 264 -17.26 -11.48 -0.73
C ARG A 264 -15.74 -11.40 -0.91
N MET A 265 -14.98 -10.92 0.11
CA MET A 265 -13.51 -10.94 0.07
C MET A 265 -12.98 -12.37 0.08
N ILE A 266 -13.54 -13.25 0.91
CA ILE A 266 -13.15 -14.67 1.00
C ILE A 266 -13.39 -15.39 -0.33
N GLU A 267 -14.59 -15.28 -0.91
CA GLU A 267 -14.93 -15.88 -2.19
C GLU A 267 -14.11 -15.29 -3.35
N GLY A 268 -13.70 -14.03 -3.24
CA GLY A 268 -12.76 -13.37 -4.15
C GLY A 268 -11.30 -13.84 -3.98
N GLY A 269 -11.04 -14.74 -3.01
CA GLY A 269 -9.71 -15.30 -2.76
C GLY A 269 -8.76 -14.33 -2.07
N GLU A 270 -9.29 -13.39 -1.27
CA GLU A 270 -8.49 -12.45 -0.48
C GLU A 270 -7.57 -13.16 0.51
N ASP A 271 -6.42 -12.57 0.77
CA ASP A 271 -5.51 -13.04 1.81
C ASP A 271 -6.17 -12.93 3.19
N PRO A 272 -6.29 -14.04 3.95
CA PRO A 272 -6.87 -14.03 5.28
C PRO A 272 -6.16 -13.06 6.23
N GLN A 273 -4.84 -12.88 6.08
CA GLN A 273 -4.07 -11.92 6.86
C GLN A 273 -4.46 -10.47 6.56
N PHE A 274 -4.80 -10.20 5.30
CA PHE A 274 -5.26 -8.87 4.91
C PHE A 274 -6.57 -8.51 5.62
N ILE A 275 -7.56 -9.42 5.61
CA ILE A 275 -8.83 -9.22 6.32
C ILE A 275 -8.59 -9.04 7.82
N ALA A 276 -7.75 -9.90 8.42
CA ALA A 276 -7.40 -9.84 9.84
C ALA A 276 -6.73 -8.50 10.22
N ARG A 277 -5.81 -7.99 9.41
CA ARG A 277 -5.19 -6.66 9.61
C ARG A 277 -6.24 -5.54 9.64
N ARG A 278 -7.25 -5.58 8.78
CA ARG A 278 -8.31 -4.58 8.77
C ARG A 278 -9.15 -4.62 10.04
N LEU A 279 -9.40 -5.81 10.58
CA LEU A 279 -10.08 -5.95 11.88
C LEU A 279 -9.25 -5.35 13.03
N VAL A 280 -7.94 -5.60 13.07
CA VAL A 280 -7.05 -5.00 14.09
C VAL A 280 -7.07 -3.48 14.00
N ILE A 281 -7.00 -2.90 12.80
CA ILE A 281 -7.07 -1.45 12.59
C ILE A 281 -8.43 -0.90 13.07
N SER A 282 -9.55 -1.49 12.62
CA SER A 282 -10.89 -1.05 13.03
C SER A 282 -11.12 -1.19 14.54
N ALA A 283 -10.55 -2.21 15.16
CA ALA A 283 -10.62 -2.39 16.61
C ALA A 283 -9.94 -1.23 17.36
N ALA A 284 -8.82 -0.73 16.87
CA ALA A 284 -8.09 0.39 17.48
C ALA A 284 -8.67 1.75 17.09
N GLU A 285 -9.07 1.93 15.82
CA GLU A 285 -9.54 3.20 15.26
C GLU A 285 -10.99 3.50 15.64
N ASP A 286 -11.91 2.52 15.45
CA ASP A 286 -13.35 2.75 15.56
C ASP A 286 -13.94 2.37 16.92
N ILE A 287 -13.41 1.30 17.55
CA ILE A 287 -13.87 0.84 18.87
C ILE A 287 -13.02 1.46 19.99
N GLY A 288 -11.71 1.40 19.87
CA GLY A 288 -10.77 2.05 20.76
C GLY A 288 -11.07 1.87 22.25
N LEU A 289 -11.15 2.98 22.98
CA LEU A 289 -11.37 3.01 24.43
C LEU A 289 -12.81 2.67 24.84
N ALA A 290 -13.75 2.64 23.90
CA ALA A 290 -15.14 2.23 24.21
C ALA A 290 -15.22 0.75 24.61
N ASN A 291 -14.34 -0.11 24.05
CA ASN A 291 -14.21 -1.50 24.43
C ASN A 291 -12.76 -2.00 24.21
N PRO A 292 -11.87 -1.89 25.22
CA PRO A 292 -10.47 -2.28 25.10
C PRO A 292 -10.23 -3.76 24.72
N ASN A 293 -11.20 -4.64 24.97
CA ASN A 293 -11.11 -6.05 24.57
C ASN A 293 -11.20 -6.26 23.06
N ALA A 294 -11.70 -5.27 22.31
CA ALA A 294 -11.84 -5.34 20.86
C ALA A 294 -10.51 -5.57 20.16
N LEU A 295 -9.48 -4.81 20.55
CA LEU A 295 -8.14 -4.96 20.00
C LEU A 295 -7.50 -6.31 20.37
N LEU A 296 -7.71 -6.80 21.61
CA LEU A 296 -7.23 -8.11 22.05
C LEU A 296 -7.86 -9.23 21.22
N LEU A 297 -9.18 -9.19 21.03
CA LEU A 297 -9.89 -10.19 20.22
C LEU A 297 -9.45 -10.16 18.76
N ALA A 298 -9.37 -8.97 18.16
CA ALA A 298 -8.94 -8.83 16.77
C ALA A 298 -7.51 -9.35 16.56
N ASN A 299 -6.59 -9.07 17.48
CA ASN A 299 -5.23 -9.58 17.41
C ASN A 299 -5.18 -11.11 17.62
N THR A 300 -5.99 -11.65 18.53
CA THR A 300 -6.09 -13.10 18.73
C THR A 300 -6.66 -13.81 17.49
N ALA A 301 -7.66 -13.20 16.84
CA ALA A 301 -8.20 -13.71 15.57
C ALA A 301 -7.13 -13.68 14.46
N PHE A 302 -6.31 -12.61 14.38
CA PHE A 302 -5.18 -12.54 13.47
C PHE A 302 -4.21 -13.71 13.70
N ASP A 303 -3.78 -13.94 14.94
CA ASP A 303 -2.85 -15.02 15.27
C ASP A 303 -3.44 -16.41 15.01
N ALA A 304 -4.74 -16.60 15.24
CA ALA A 304 -5.45 -17.84 14.92
C ALA A 304 -5.43 -18.11 13.42
N VAL A 305 -5.78 -17.11 12.61
CA VAL A 305 -5.78 -17.22 11.13
C VAL A 305 -4.39 -17.55 10.59
N MET A 306 -3.33 -16.98 11.16
CA MET A 306 -1.95 -17.30 10.79
C MET A 306 -1.59 -18.77 11.02
N LYS A 307 -2.20 -19.41 12.03
CA LYS A 307 -1.93 -20.79 12.40
C LYS A 307 -2.77 -21.80 11.59
N ILE A 308 -4.03 -21.45 11.31
CA ILE A 308 -4.99 -22.42 10.76
C ILE A 308 -5.25 -22.19 9.25
N GLY A 309 -5.13 -20.96 8.73
CA GLY A 309 -5.36 -20.65 7.30
C GLY A 309 -6.81 -20.89 6.85
N TRP A 310 -7.02 -20.95 5.52
CA TRP A 310 -8.28 -21.31 4.90
C TRP A 310 -8.47 -22.84 4.85
N PRO A 311 -9.70 -23.36 4.94
CA PRO A 311 -10.98 -22.63 5.00
C PRO A 311 -11.44 -22.25 6.42
N GLU A 312 -10.85 -22.80 7.49
CA GLU A 312 -11.31 -22.63 8.87
C GLU A 312 -11.06 -21.23 9.42
N GLY A 313 -10.08 -20.49 8.89
CA GLY A 313 -9.77 -19.11 9.26
C GLY A 313 -10.95 -18.15 9.17
N ARG A 314 -11.99 -18.49 8.36
CA ARG A 314 -13.22 -17.70 8.28
C ARG A 314 -13.97 -17.62 9.61
N ILE A 315 -13.83 -18.62 10.48
CA ILE A 315 -14.59 -18.71 11.74
C ILE A 315 -14.11 -17.65 12.75
N PRO A 316 -12.82 -17.59 13.15
CA PRO A 316 -12.34 -16.53 14.05
C PRO A 316 -12.45 -15.13 13.43
N LEU A 317 -12.36 -14.99 12.10
CA LEU A 317 -12.59 -13.70 11.45
C LEU A 317 -14.06 -13.25 11.56
N ALA A 318 -15.01 -14.18 11.42
CA ALA A 318 -16.43 -13.88 11.59
C ALA A 318 -16.76 -13.49 13.03
N GLU A 319 -16.23 -14.23 14.02
CA GLU A 319 -16.38 -13.91 15.45
C GLU A 319 -15.88 -12.49 15.75
N ALA A 320 -14.66 -12.16 15.32
CA ALA A 320 -14.10 -10.83 15.49
C ALA A 320 -14.92 -9.75 14.77
N THR A 321 -15.37 -10.00 13.54
CA THR A 321 -16.21 -9.08 12.76
C THR A 321 -17.50 -8.73 13.50
N VAL A 322 -18.24 -9.74 13.97
CA VAL A 322 -19.48 -9.54 14.72
C VAL A 322 -19.22 -8.78 16.03
N TYR A 323 -18.18 -9.19 16.77
CA TYR A 323 -17.83 -8.53 18.02
C TYR A 323 -17.50 -7.04 17.82
N LEU A 324 -16.71 -6.71 16.80
CA LEU A 324 -16.36 -5.32 16.48
C LEU A 324 -17.59 -4.52 16.02
N ALA A 325 -18.42 -5.10 15.14
CA ALA A 325 -19.61 -4.43 14.65
C ALA A 325 -20.60 -4.12 15.79
N THR A 326 -20.76 -5.03 16.74
CA THR A 326 -21.70 -4.88 17.88
C THR A 326 -21.13 -4.11 19.07
N SER A 327 -19.81 -3.84 19.10
CA SER A 327 -19.17 -3.06 20.16
C SER A 327 -19.55 -1.57 20.09
N PRO A 328 -19.63 -0.86 21.23
CA PRO A 328 -19.70 0.60 21.24
C PRO A 328 -18.47 1.19 20.55
N LYS A 329 -18.60 2.40 20.02
CA LYS A 329 -17.58 3.05 19.19
C LYS A 329 -16.97 4.25 19.93
N SER A 330 -15.63 4.40 19.81
CA SER A 330 -14.91 5.60 20.16
C SER A 330 -13.62 5.69 19.35
N ASN A 331 -13.43 6.78 18.64
CA ASN A 331 -12.17 7.09 17.95
C ASN A 331 -11.36 8.17 18.69
N SER A 332 -11.65 8.40 19.99
CA SER A 332 -11.00 9.45 20.80
C SER A 332 -9.47 9.35 20.81
N ALA A 333 -8.93 8.13 20.95
CA ALA A 333 -7.49 7.89 20.94
C ALA A 333 -6.85 8.17 19.56
N TYR A 334 -7.54 7.81 18.48
CA TYR A 334 -7.10 8.09 17.11
C TYR A 334 -7.07 9.61 16.85
N LEU A 335 -8.13 10.34 17.19
CA LEU A 335 -8.17 11.80 17.06
C LEU A 335 -7.11 12.47 17.93
N ALA A 336 -6.86 11.96 19.13
CA ALA A 336 -5.86 12.49 20.05
C ALA A 336 -4.44 12.41 19.50
N ILE A 337 -4.05 11.26 18.93
CA ILE A 337 -2.71 11.11 18.35
C ILE A 337 -2.54 11.95 17.09
N ASP A 338 -3.56 12.06 16.25
CA ASP A 338 -3.50 12.91 15.06
C ASP A 338 -3.36 14.39 15.44
N ALA A 339 -4.12 14.87 16.41
CA ALA A 339 -3.99 16.23 16.94
C ALA A 339 -2.60 16.50 17.54
N ALA A 340 -2.05 15.53 18.29
CA ALA A 340 -0.69 15.65 18.84
C ALA A 340 0.37 15.69 17.75
N ILE A 341 0.24 14.89 16.69
CA ILE A 341 1.17 14.90 15.54
C ILE A 341 1.10 16.24 14.80
N GLU A 342 -0.11 16.76 14.60
CA GLU A 342 -0.31 18.09 13.98
C GLU A 342 0.33 19.21 14.79
N GLU A 343 0.13 19.20 16.11
CA GLU A 343 0.77 20.16 17.02
C GLU A 343 2.29 20.09 16.96
N VAL A 344 2.88 18.91 16.98
CA VAL A 344 4.35 18.74 16.84
C VAL A 344 4.86 19.29 15.50
N ARG A 345 4.10 19.13 14.42
CA ARG A 345 4.46 19.71 13.12
C ARG A 345 4.37 21.23 13.11
N HIS A 346 3.42 21.79 13.85
CA HIS A 346 3.21 23.23 13.96
C HIS A 346 4.23 23.89 14.89
N SER A 347 4.36 23.39 16.12
CA SER A 347 5.20 23.99 17.17
C SER A 347 6.68 23.63 17.08
N GLY A 348 7.04 22.60 16.26
CA GLY A 348 8.42 22.14 16.12
C GLY A 348 8.99 21.45 17.37
N ASN A 349 10.32 21.47 17.51
CA ASN A 349 11.03 20.83 18.63
C ASN A 349 10.95 21.68 19.91
N GLN A 350 9.89 21.55 20.68
CA GLN A 350 9.77 22.19 21.98
C GLN A 350 10.67 21.49 23.03
N PRO A 351 11.28 22.23 23.95
CA PRO A 351 12.15 21.65 24.98
C PRO A 351 11.34 20.81 25.98
N VAL A 352 11.89 19.67 26.37
CA VAL A 352 11.31 18.86 27.47
C VAL A 352 11.47 19.63 28.79
N PRO A 353 10.49 19.74 29.67
CA PRO A 353 10.60 20.37 30.97
C PRO A 353 11.72 19.78 31.84
N LEU A 354 12.51 20.61 32.52
CA LEU A 354 13.67 20.17 33.30
C LEU A 354 13.36 19.10 34.36
N PRO A 355 12.25 19.17 35.11
CA PRO A 355 11.93 18.18 36.13
C PRO A 355 11.81 16.75 35.59
N ILE A 356 11.28 16.58 34.38
CA ILE A 356 11.06 15.24 33.78
C ILE A 356 12.24 14.76 32.91
N ARG A 357 13.36 15.51 32.86
CA ARG A 357 14.58 15.06 32.20
C ARG A 357 15.40 14.18 33.15
N ASN A 358 15.95 13.09 32.67
CA ASN A 358 16.88 12.27 33.45
C ASN A 358 18.25 12.98 33.63
N ALA A 359 18.85 12.87 34.80
CA ALA A 359 20.15 13.44 35.13
C ALA A 359 21.22 12.32 35.38
N PRO A 360 21.60 11.52 34.39
CA PRO A 360 22.53 10.40 34.58
C PRO A 360 23.98 10.85 34.85
N THR A 361 24.31 12.12 34.65
CA THR A 361 25.64 12.67 34.90
C THR A 361 25.57 13.83 35.88
N LYS A 362 26.67 14.07 36.61
CA LYS A 362 26.81 15.20 37.56
C LYS A 362 26.56 16.54 36.88
N LEU A 363 27.08 16.73 35.67
CA LEU A 363 26.84 17.93 34.89
C LEU A 363 25.38 18.18 34.60
N MET A 364 24.61 17.14 34.24
CA MET A 364 23.17 17.26 33.99
C MET A 364 22.42 17.65 35.25
N ALA A 365 22.77 17.09 36.41
CA ALA A 365 22.21 17.50 37.68
C ALA A 365 22.52 18.97 38.01
N GLU A 366 23.76 19.43 37.75
CA GLU A 366 24.18 20.84 37.92
C GLU A 366 23.41 21.77 36.96
N LEU A 367 22.96 21.28 35.81
CA LEU A 367 22.10 22.01 34.86
C LEU A 367 20.60 21.98 35.22
N GLY A 368 20.24 21.45 36.38
CA GLY A 368 18.87 21.43 36.88
C GLY A 368 17.99 20.30 36.31
N TYR A 369 18.58 19.30 35.65
CA TYR A 369 17.83 18.14 35.18
C TYR A 369 17.34 17.33 36.37
N HIS A 370 16.04 16.88 36.32
CA HIS A 370 15.37 16.15 37.40
C HIS A 370 15.09 16.96 38.67
N ASP A 371 15.45 18.24 38.69
CA ASP A 371 15.20 19.09 39.85
C ASP A 371 13.70 19.37 39.99
N GLY A 372 13.17 19.14 41.21
CA GLY A 372 11.74 19.30 41.53
C GLY A 372 10.83 18.21 40.96
N TYR A 373 11.36 17.11 40.39
CA TYR A 373 10.51 15.98 39.97
C TYR A 373 9.81 15.34 41.16
N LYS A 374 8.51 15.20 41.06
CA LYS A 374 7.68 14.51 42.06
C LYS A 374 7.36 13.11 41.56
N TYR A 375 7.83 12.08 42.27
CA TYR A 375 7.54 10.71 41.89
C TYR A 375 6.11 10.31 42.30
N PRO A 376 5.20 10.03 41.35
CA PRO A 376 3.77 9.88 41.66
C PRO A 376 3.45 8.78 42.67
N HIS A 377 4.26 7.70 42.73
CA HIS A 377 4.03 6.61 43.69
C HIS A 377 4.26 6.99 45.16
N ASP A 378 4.92 8.12 45.43
CA ASP A 378 5.11 8.63 46.81
C ASP A 378 3.90 9.42 47.29
N TYR A 379 2.87 9.59 46.45
CA TYR A 379 1.69 10.39 46.74
C TYR A 379 0.41 9.54 46.79
N PRO A 380 -0.63 9.98 47.51
CA PRO A 380 -1.94 9.33 47.54
C PRO A 380 -2.49 9.05 46.15
N ASN A 381 -3.11 7.88 45.96
CA ASN A 381 -3.66 7.42 44.67
C ASN A 381 -2.64 7.35 43.53
N ASN A 382 -1.33 7.34 43.83
CA ASN A 382 -0.23 7.39 42.86
C ASN A 382 -0.36 8.56 41.88
N PHE A 383 -0.75 9.72 42.39
CA PHE A 383 -0.93 10.92 41.59
C PHE A 383 -0.43 12.15 42.33
N THR A 384 0.23 13.03 41.59
CA THR A 384 0.57 14.38 42.01
C THR A 384 0.57 15.31 40.78
N GLU A 385 0.06 16.52 40.97
CA GLU A 385 0.06 17.50 39.89
C GLU A 385 1.49 17.99 39.65
N GLN A 386 1.93 17.87 38.41
CA GLN A 386 3.18 18.44 37.88
C GLN A 386 3.10 18.62 36.37
N GLN A 387 3.99 19.44 35.83
CA GLN A 387 4.04 19.73 34.43
C GLN A 387 4.72 18.60 33.64
N TYR A 388 4.06 18.12 32.59
CA TYR A 388 4.58 17.12 31.67
C TYR A 388 4.74 17.63 30.23
N LEU A 389 3.95 18.64 29.84
CA LEU A 389 4.06 19.28 28.53
C LEU A 389 5.07 20.44 28.57
N PRO A 390 5.66 20.79 27.42
CA PRO A 390 6.46 22.02 27.28
C PRO A 390 5.66 23.26 27.70
N ASP A 391 6.35 24.32 28.13
CA ASP A 391 5.74 25.55 28.63
C ASP A 391 4.74 26.16 27.64
N ALA A 392 5.08 26.13 26.34
CA ALA A 392 4.21 26.65 25.28
C ALA A 392 2.92 25.83 25.05
N LEU A 393 2.84 24.61 25.61
CA LEU A 393 1.75 23.67 25.40
C LEU A 393 1.04 23.26 26.68
N MET A 394 1.25 23.97 27.79
CA MET A 394 0.72 23.59 29.11
C MET A 394 -0.79 23.44 29.13
N ASP A 395 -1.49 24.27 28.39
CA ASP A 395 -2.97 24.32 28.35
C ASP A 395 -3.56 23.47 27.21
N VAL A 396 -2.70 22.78 26.41
CA VAL A 396 -3.17 21.96 25.29
C VAL A 396 -3.70 20.63 25.79
N ARG A 397 -4.87 20.24 25.27
CA ARG A 397 -5.48 18.94 25.50
C ARG A 397 -5.70 18.24 24.16
N PHE A 398 -5.19 17.03 24.03
CA PHE A 398 -5.33 16.23 22.80
C PHE A 398 -6.44 15.19 22.93
N TRP A 399 -6.57 14.53 24.09
CA TRP A 399 -7.58 13.50 24.29
C TRP A 399 -8.87 14.07 24.84
N HIS A 400 -9.98 13.85 24.11
CA HIS A 400 -11.34 14.18 24.47
C HIS A 400 -12.17 12.90 24.45
N ALA A 401 -12.76 12.53 25.58
CA ALA A 401 -13.56 11.32 25.73
C ALA A 401 -14.86 11.39 24.93
N GLN A 402 -15.30 10.27 24.36
CA GLN A 402 -16.54 10.18 23.59
C GLN A 402 -17.70 9.51 24.34
N HIS A 403 -17.68 9.55 25.66
CA HIS A 403 -18.79 9.12 26.53
C HIS A 403 -19.31 7.69 26.30
N ALA A 404 -18.42 6.74 26.00
CA ALA A 404 -18.74 5.33 26.07
C ALA A 404 -18.55 4.79 27.50
N PRO A 405 -19.33 3.79 27.98
CA PRO A 405 -19.29 3.34 29.38
C PRO A 405 -17.92 2.97 29.94
N ALA A 406 -17.05 2.38 29.11
CA ALA A 406 -15.68 2.07 29.52
C ALA A 406 -14.80 3.30 29.54
N GLU A 407 -14.95 4.19 28.58
CA GLU A 407 -14.18 5.44 28.46
C GLU A 407 -14.57 6.46 29.50
N ASP A 408 -15.85 6.53 29.89
CA ASP A 408 -16.33 7.38 30.98
C ASP A 408 -15.62 7.12 32.32
N LYS A 409 -15.23 5.87 32.58
CA LYS A 409 -14.43 5.54 33.78
C LYS A 409 -13.04 6.17 33.74
N LEU A 410 -12.42 6.17 32.55
CA LEU A 410 -11.11 6.79 32.33
C LEU A 410 -11.23 8.31 32.42
N TYR A 411 -12.27 8.89 31.85
CA TYR A 411 -12.56 10.32 31.90
C TYR A 411 -12.76 10.80 33.35
N ARG A 412 -13.60 10.10 34.12
CA ARG A 412 -13.82 10.44 35.56
C ARG A 412 -12.51 10.42 36.34
N ARG A 413 -11.67 9.37 36.15
CA ARG A 413 -10.36 9.32 36.79
C ARG A 413 -9.51 10.54 36.43
N MET A 414 -9.50 10.96 35.17
CA MET A 414 -8.72 12.13 34.75
C MET A 414 -9.27 13.43 35.34
N THR A 415 -10.58 13.57 35.41
CA THR A 415 -11.25 14.72 36.07
C THR A 415 -10.96 14.74 37.59
N ASP A 416 -10.97 13.57 38.24
CA ASP A 416 -10.64 13.46 39.69
C ASP A 416 -9.16 13.80 39.95
N CYS A 417 -8.25 13.48 39.03
CA CYS A 417 -6.83 13.77 39.16
C CYS A 417 -6.48 15.22 38.80
N TRP A 418 -6.95 15.71 37.66
CA TRP A 418 -6.51 16.97 37.04
C TRP A 418 -7.50 18.14 37.15
N GLY A 419 -8.68 17.88 37.73
CA GLY A 419 -9.69 18.91 37.94
C GLY A 419 -10.12 19.58 36.63
N ASP A 420 -10.05 20.91 36.58
CA ASP A 420 -10.56 21.71 35.47
C ASP A 420 -9.86 21.46 34.13
N ARG A 421 -8.63 20.94 34.14
CA ARG A 421 -7.92 20.61 32.91
C ARG A 421 -8.65 19.58 32.02
N PHE A 422 -9.42 18.67 32.61
CA PHE A 422 -10.19 17.64 31.92
C PHE A 422 -11.70 17.84 31.99
N LYS A 423 -12.18 18.95 32.50
CA LYS A 423 -13.60 19.33 32.41
C LYS A 423 -13.86 19.89 31.00
N ASP A 424 -14.91 19.37 30.34
CA ASP A 424 -15.40 19.91 29.06
C ASP A 424 -16.21 21.16 29.27
#